data_e3fe7b659302356218bf2f0fef47030e
#
_entry.id   e3fe7b659302356218bf2f0fef47030e
#
_cell.length_a   1.000
_cell.length_b   1.000
_cell.length_c   1.000
_cell.angle_alpha   90.00
_cell.angle_beta   90.00
_cell.angle_gamma   90.00
#
_symmetry.space_group_name_H-M   'P 1'
#
loop_
_entity.id
_entity.type
_entity.pdbx_description
1 polymer ?
#
loop_
_entity_poly.entity_id
_entity_poly.type
_entity_poly.pdbx_seq_one_letter_code
_entity_poly.pdbx_strand_id
1 'polypeptide(L)'
;QHIQAARKLGMDTVGFLMMAHLNSPEGLVRQARLMEGYGANCIYVTDSAGYMLPDDVTARLGAVRDALKPETELGFHGHHNMAMGVANSIAAIEVGANRIDAAAAGLGAGAGNTPMEVLVAVLDRMGAQTGVDVWKIQDVAEDLVVPMMDFPIRIDRDALTLGYAGVYGSFLLFAKRAGAKYGIPSRD
;
A
#
# COMPACT_ATOMS: atom_id res chain seq x y z
N GLN A 1 1.47 -15.06 17.93
CA GLN A 1 2.26 -16.28 17.79
C GLN A 1 3.23 -16.22 16.60
N HIS A 2 2.78 -15.89 15.34
CA HIS A 2 3.63 -15.90 14.15
C HIS A 2 4.78 -14.87 14.24
N ILE A 3 4.49 -13.61 14.63
CA ILE A 3 5.52 -12.58 14.84
C ILE A 3 6.56 -13.05 15.85
N GLN A 4 6.11 -13.55 17.00
CA GLN A 4 7.01 -14.03 18.06
C GLN A 4 7.87 -15.22 17.59
N ALA A 5 7.32 -16.14 16.81
CA ALA A 5 8.06 -17.27 16.26
C ALA A 5 9.13 -16.81 15.27
N ALA A 6 8.78 -15.92 14.34
CA ALA A 6 9.72 -15.36 13.38
C ALA A 6 10.85 -14.56 14.06
N ARG A 7 10.52 -13.76 15.08
CA ARG A 7 11.52 -13.05 15.89
C ARG A 7 12.51 -13.97 16.60
N LYS A 8 12.04 -15.11 17.13
CA LYS A 8 12.93 -16.12 17.75
C LYS A 8 13.92 -16.72 16.76
N LEU A 9 13.57 -16.73 15.47
CA LEU A 9 14.44 -17.18 14.39
C LEU A 9 15.37 -16.08 13.85
N GLY A 10 15.37 -14.88 14.46
CA GLY A 10 16.20 -13.74 14.03
C GLY A 10 15.67 -13.01 12.80
N MET A 11 14.44 -13.27 12.36
CA MET A 11 13.87 -12.61 11.18
C MET A 11 13.47 -11.16 11.48
N ASP A 12 13.65 -10.26 10.52
CA ASP A 12 12.97 -8.97 10.51
C ASP A 12 11.47 -9.20 10.27
N THR A 13 10.62 -8.60 11.10
CA THR A 13 9.19 -8.88 11.11
C THR A 13 8.35 -7.63 10.98
N VAL A 14 7.36 -7.72 10.11
CA VAL A 14 6.39 -6.65 9.87
C VAL A 14 5.01 -7.04 10.39
N GLY A 15 4.40 -6.17 11.20
CA GLY A 15 3.00 -6.24 11.55
C GLY A 15 2.17 -5.50 10.51
N PHE A 16 1.34 -6.21 9.73
CA PHE A 16 0.62 -5.65 8.58
C PHE A 16 -0.85 -5.40 8.93
N LEU A 17 -1.25 -4.12 9.03
CA LEU A 17 -2.63 -3.69 9.35
C LEU A 17 -3.40 -3.53 8.04
N MET A 18 -3.99 -4.64 7.56
CA MET A 18 -4.79 -4.65 6.34
C MET A 18 -6.13 -3.94 6.50
N MET A 19 -6.71 -3.46 5.39
CA MET A 19 -8.01 -2.78 5.36
C MET A 19 -8.08 -1.61 6.35
N ALA A 20 -6.98 -0.86 6.47
CA ALA A 20 -6.85 0.19 7.47
C ALA A 20 -7.89 1.33 7.27
N HIS A 21 -8.36 1.55 6.05
CA HIS A 21 -9.41 2.53 5.75
C HIS A 21 -10.76 2.23 6.44
N LEU A 22 -11.03 0.97 6.79
CA LEU A 22 -12.25 0.57 7.53
C LEU A 22 -12.13 0.77 9.05
N ASN A 23 -10.94 1.12 9.54
CA ASN A 23 -10.68 1.28 10.97
C ASN A 23 -10.49 2.76 11.33
N SER A 24 -10.92 3.11 12.55
CA SER A 24 -10.55 4.40 13.12
C SER A 24 -9.05 4.43 13.49
N PRO A 25 -8.44 5.64 13.59
CA PRO A 25 -7.06 5.77 14.07
C PRO A 25 -6.81 5.04 15.41
N GLU A 26 -7.74 5.14 16.38
CA GLU A 26 -7.64 4.47 17.69
C GLU A 26 -7.72 2.94 17.55
N GLY A 27 -8.51 2.45 16.60
CA GLY A 27 -8.59 1.03 16.27
C GLY A 27 -7.27 0.49 15.77
N LEU A 28 -6.63 1.23 14.86
CA LEU A 28 -5.30 0.90 14.32
C LEU A 28 -4.22 0.95 15.41
N VAL A 29 -4.24 1.98 16.26
CA VAL A 29 -3.31 2.10 17.40
C VAL A 29 -3.38 0.89 18.32
N ARG A 30 -4.58 0.39 18.66
CA ARG A 30 -4.72 -0.81 19.50
C ARG A 30 -4.06 -2.03 18.85
N GLN A 31 -4.26 -2.24 17.55
CA GLN A 31 -3.66 -3.36 16.82
C GLN A 31 -2.15 -3.21 16.65
N ALA A 32 -1.69 -2.00 16.35
CA ALA A 32 -0.28 -1.67 16.22
C ALA A 32 0.51 -2.01 17.52
N ARG A 33 0.00 -1.56 18.66
CA ARG A 33 0.60 -1.84 19.98
C ARG A 33 0.64 -3.34 20.31
N LEU A 34 -0.39 -4.10 19.91
CA LEU A 34 -0.37 -5.55 20.08
C LEU A 34 0.74 -6.20 19.23
N MET A 35 0.88 -5.81 17.97
CA MET A 35 1.92 -6.35 17.09
C MET A 35 3.32 -5.94 17.54
N GLU A 36 3.50 -4.69 17.97
CA GLU A 36 4.74 -4.22 18.62
C GLU A 36 5.05 -5.03 19.89
N GLY A 37 4.07 -5.27 20.75
CA GLY A 37 4.21 -6.10 21.94
C GLY A 37 4.56 -7.55 21.64
N TYR A 38 4.26 -8.05 20.44
CA TYR A 38 4.72 -9.37 19.97
C TYR A 38 6.12 -9.33 19.36
N GLY A 39 6.74 -8.15 19.26
CA GLY A 39 8.11 -7.96 18.79
C GLY A 39 8.25 -7.61 17.32
N ALA A 40 7.19 -7.11 16.64
CA ALA A 40 7.31 -6.63 15.28
C ALA A 40 8.34 -5.48 15.22
N ASN A 41 9.21 -5.50 14.22
CA ASN A 41 10.20 -4.45 13.98
C ASN A 41 9.56 -3.22 13.31
N CYS A 42 8.57 -3.47 12.47
CA CYS A 42 7.86 -2.45 11.73
C CYS A 42 6.37 -2.71 11.74
N ILE A 43 5.56 -1.66 11.79
CA ILE A 43 4.11 -1.73 11.65
C ILE A 43 3.71 -1.04 10.36
N TYR A 44 3.05 -1.77 9.47
CA TYR A 44 2.51 -1.24 8.21
C TYR A 44 1.03 -0.89 8.33
N VAL A 45 0.67 0.30 7.89
CA VAL A 45 -0.72 0.70 7.63
C VAL A 45 -1.00 0.51 6.15
N THR A 46 -2.07 -0.22 5.82
CA THR A 46 -2.31 -0.66 4.45
C THR A 46 -3.63 -0.11 3.91
N ASP A 47 -3.55 0.68 2.86
CA ASP A 47 -4.71 1.04 2.04
C ASP A 47 -5.01 -0.07 1.03
N SER A 48 -5.65 -1.14 1.48
CA SER A 48 -5.92 -2.33 0.69
C SER A 48 -6.92 -2.11 -0.46
N ALA A 49 -7.67 -1.03 -0.42
CA ALA A 49 -8.65 -0.68 -1.44
C ALA A 49 -8.16 0.41 -2.41
N GLY A 50 -7.06 1.12 -2.09
CA GLY A 50 -6.70 2.34 -2.79
C GLY A 50 -7.77 3.42 -2.63
N TYR A 51 -8.39 3.49 -1.44
CA TYR A 51 -9.51 4.34 -1.07
C TYR A 51 -9.10 5.63 -0.36
N MET A 52 -8.01 5.59 0.41
CA MET A 52 -7.59 6.70 1.26
C MET A 52 -7.18 7.91 0.43
N LEU A 53 -7.49 9.09 0.95
CA LEU A 53 -6.91 10.35 0.55
C LEU A 53 -5.71 10.69 1.45
N PRO A 54 -4.84 11.64 1.06
CA PRO A 54 -3.65 12.00 1.87
C PRO A 54 -3.96 12.36 3.32
N ASP A 55 -5.07 13.07 3.57
CA ASP A 55 -5.50 13.42 4.93
C ASP A 55 -5.89 12.17 5.75
N ASP A 56 -6.50 11.17 5.12
CA ASP A 56 -6.82 9.89 5.76
C ASP A 56 -5.54 9.15 6.19
N VAL A 57 -4.53 9.17 5.32
CA VAL A 57 -3.21 8.58 5.59
C VAL A 57 -2.54 9.32 6.74
N THR A 58 -2.47 10.65 6.67
CA THR A 58 -1.89 11.49 7.71
C THR A 58 -2.52 11.23 9.08
N ALA A 59 -3.85 11.20 9.15
CA ALA A 59 -4.55 10.97 10.41
C ALA A 59 -4.28 9.57 10.99
N ARG A 60 -4.30 8.53 10.17
CA ARG A 60 -4.12 7.13 10.61
C ARG A 60 -2.67 6.80 10.96
N LEU A 61 -1.73 7.15 10.07
CA LEU A 61 -0.32 6.90 10.31
C LEU A 61 0.22 7.77 11.44
N GLY A 62 -0.17 9.04 11.49
CA GLY A 62 0.23 9.95 12.58
C GLY A 62 -0.17 9.39 13.95
N ALA A 63 -1.43 8.94 14.10
CA ALA A 63 -1.89 8.33 15.34
C ALA A 63 -1.11 7.05 15.70
N VAL A 64 -0.79 6.21 14.70
CA VAL A 64 0.03 5.01 14.92
C VAL A 64 1.46 5.40 15.30
N ARG A 65 2.09 6.37 14.61
CA ARG A 65 3.44 6.84 14.92
C ARG A 65 3.57 7.33 16.36
N ASP A 66 2.62 8.18 16.78
CA ASP A 66 2.61 8.74 18.13
C ASP A 66 2.44 7.67 19.24
N ALA A 67 1.86 6.54 18.87
CA ALA A 67 1.59 5.45 19.79
C ALA A 67 2.70 4.41 19.89
N LEU A 68 3.53 4.29 18.86
CA LEU A 68 4.63 3.32 18.79
C LEU A 68 5.88 3.86 19.49
N LYS A 69 6.75 2.95 19.91
CA LYS A 69 8.07 3.30 20.44
C LYS A 69 8.93 3.92 19.33
N PRO A 70 9.91 4.77 19.70
CA PRO A 70 10.81 5.39 18.72
C PRO A 70 11.59 4.40 17.85
N GLU A 71 11.95 3.23 18.39
CA GLU A 71 12.68 2.18 17.70
C GLU A 71 11.82 1.32 16.78
N THR A 72 10.49 1.35 16.91
CA THR A 72 9.59 0.61 16.03
C THR A 72 9.36 1.40 14.75
N GLU A 73 9.71 0.83 13.62
CA GLU A 73 9.52 1.47 12.33
C GLU A 73 8.05 1.52 11.93
N LEU A 74 7.70 2.51 11.12
CA LEU A 74 6.38 2.67 10.54
C LEU A 74 6.46 2.48 9.02
N GLY A 75 5.55 1.71 8.45
CA GLY A 75 5.47 1.49 7.02
C GLY A 75 4.10 1.84 6.44
N PHE A 76 4.08 2.08 5.15
CA PHE A 76 2.86 2.30 4.38
C PHE A 76 2.84 1.46 3.11
N HIS A 77 1.70 0.83 2.85
CA HIS A 77 1.42 0.09 1.62
C HIS A 77 0.13 0.62 1.00
N GLY A 78 0.23 1.22 -0.18
CA GLY A 78 -0.88 1.84 -0.88
C GLY A 78 -1.23 1.16 -2.19
N HIS A 79 -2.52 0.85 -2.40
CA HIS A 79 -3.07 0.51 -3.72
C HIS A 79 -3.41 1.78 -4.51
N HIS A 80 -3.52 1.62 -5.85
CA HIS A 80 -3.59 2.76 -6.79
C HIS A 80 -4.97 2.94 -7.46
N ASN A 81 -6.03 2.34 -6.92
CA ASN A 81 -7.35 2.30 -7.57
C ASN A 81 -7.98 3.69 -7.79
N MET A 82 -7.68 4.67 -6.95
CA MET A 82 -8.08 6.08 -7.12
C MET A 82 -6.91 7.00 -7.53
N ALA A 83 -5.83 6.45 -8.07
CA ALA A 83 -4.61 7.18 -8.45
C ALA A 83 -3.87 7.85 -7.27
N MET A 84 -4.19 7.53 -6.02
CA MET A 84 -3.61 8.20 -4.85
C MET A 84 -2.36 7.51 -4.28
N GLY A 85 -1.94 6.35 -4.80
CA GLY A 85 -0.84 5.57 -4.21
C GLY A 85 0.43 6.40 -3.97
N VAL A 86 0.89 7.18 -4.95
CA VAL A 86 2.09 8.02 -4.82
C VAL A 86 1.86 9.17 -3.82
N ALA A 87 0.74 9.89 -3.93
CA ALA A 87 0.42 11.00 -3.02
C ALA A 87 0.29 10.51 -1.56
N ASN A 88 -0.36 9.37 -1.36
CA ASN A 88 -0.51 8.74 -0.05
C ASN A 88 0.83 8.27 0.52
N SER A 89 1.73 7.76 -0.34
CA SER A 89 3.09 7.38 0.07
C SER A 89 3.90 8.60 0.55
N ILE A 90 3.75 9.74 -0.12
CA ILE A 90 4.38 11.00 0.30
C ILE A 90 3.81 11.44 1.65
N ALA A 91 2.48 11.48 1.80
CA ALA A 91 1.84 11.83 3.07
C ALA A 91 2.29 10.91 4.23
N ALA A 92 2.49 9.62 3.94
CA ALA A 92 3.04 8.67 4.91
C ALA A 92 4.47 9.01 5.34
N ILE A 93 5.33 9.39 4.39
CA ILE A 93 6.70 9.82 4.67
C ILE A 93 6.71 11.08 5.55
N GLU A 94 5.86 12.06 5.24
CA GLU A 94 5.75 13.32 5.97
C GLU A 94 5.36 13.14 7.44
N VAL A 95 4.61 12.09 7.76
CA VAL A 95 4.25 11.73 9.16
C VAL A 95 5.21 10.71 9.79
N GLY A 96 6.34 10.42 9.14
CA GLY A 96 7.43 9.64 9.71
C GLY A 96 7.43 8.16 9.36
N ALA A 97 6.81 7.75 8.26
CA ALA A 97 7.00 6.39 7.74
C ALA A 97 8.45 6.19 7.27
N ASN A 98 9.06 5.10 7.73
CA ASN A 98 10.44 4.72 7.40
C ASN A 98 10.50 3.78 6.19
N ARG A 99 9.42 3.03 5.96
CA ARG A 99 9.32 2.04 4.87
C ARG A 99 8.09 2.32 4.01
N ILE A 100 8.29 2.35 2.69
CA ILE A 100 7.19 2.50 1.72
C ILE A 100 7.24 1.35 0.74
N ASP A 101 6.11 0.66 0.59
CA ASP A 101 5.98 -0.37 -0.44
C ASP A 101 5.58 0.26 -1.77
N ALA A 102 6.26 -0.14 -2.82
CA ALA A 102 5.94 0.18 -4.20
C ALA A 102 6.30 -0.99 -5.11
N ALA A 103 5.69 -1.07 -6.27
CA ALA A 103 5.96 -2.12 -7.24
C ALA A 103 6.29 -1.51 -8.61
N ALA A 104 7.31 -2.05 -9.28
CA ALA A 104 7.66 -1.62 -10.63
C ALA A 104 6.45 -1.83 -11.57
N ALA A 105 6.21 -0.88 -12.45
CA ALA A 105 5.03 -0.79 -13.31
C ALA A 105 3.69 -0.87 -12.55
N GLY A 106 3.68 -0.57 -11.25
CA GLY A 106 2.50 -0.67 -10.40
C GLY A 106 1.93 -2.08 -10.25
N LEU A 107 2.72 -3.14 -10.53
CA LEU A 107 2.22 -4.52 -10.52
C LEU A 107 1.50 -4.85 -9.21
N GLY A 108 0.24 -5.30 -9.30
CA GLY A 108 -0.58 -5.61 -8.12
C GLY A 108 -2.05 -5.80 -8.43
N ALA A 109 -2.84 -6.07 -7.39
CA ALA A 109 -4.28 -6.27 -7.51
C ALA A 109 -5.02 -4.94 -7.80
N GLY A 110 -6.15 -5.04 -8.48
CA GLY A 110 -6.94 -3.88 -8.88
C GLY A 110 -6.24 -3.08 -9.98
N ALA A 111 -6.11 -1.78 -9.78
CA ALA A 111 -5.26 -0.89 -10.60
C ALA A 111 -3.81 -0.85 -10.10
N GLY A 112 -3.41 -1.89 -9.37
CA GLY A 112 -2.05 -2.11 -8.90
C GLY A 112 -1.72 -1.44 -7.57
N ASN A 113 -0.44 -1.54 -7.25
CA ASN A 113 0.20 -0.88 -6.11
C ASN A 113 0.72 0.51 -6.51
N THR A 114 1.26 1.25 -5.56
CA THR A 114 2.05 2.46 -5.83
C THR A 114 3.12 2.15 -6.87
N PRO A 115 3.14 2.80 -8.05
CA PRO A 115 4.16 2.55 -9.06
C PRO A 115 5.52 3.07 -8.59
N MET A 116 6.51 2.17 -8.52
CA MET A 116 7.82 2.47 -7.92
C MET A 116 8.60 3.51 -8.71
N GLU A 117 8.63 3.40 -10.02
CA GLU A 117 9.32 4.34 -10.92
C GLU A 117 8.76 5.77 -10.77
N VAL A 118 7.44 5.89 -10.60
CA VAL A 118 6.79 7.19 -10.39
C VAL A 118 7.11 7.74 -9.00
N LEU A 119 7.02 6.89 -7.96
CA LEU A 119 7.34 7.29 -6.59
C LEU A 119 8.80 7.76 -6.47
N VAL A 120 9.74 7.01 -7.02
CA VAL A 120 11.18 7.36 -7.01
C VAL A 120 11.42 8.68 -7.74
N ALA A 121 10.81 8.89 -8.92
CA ALA A 121 10.95 10.14 -9.67
C ALA A 121 10.39 11.35 -8.90
N VAL A 122 9.26 11.19 -8.21
CA VAL A 122 8.67 12.27 -7.40
C VAL A 122 9.54 12.56 -6.18
N LEU A 123 10.02 11.54 -5.47
CA LEU A 123 10.91 11.71 -4.31
C LEU A 123 12.24 12.35 -4.68
N ASP A 124 12.82 12.00 -5.84
CA ASP A 124 14.04 12.64 -6.36
C ASP A 124 13.82 14.14 -6.60
N ARG A 125 12.70 14.52 -7.22
CA ARG A 125 12.33 15.93 -7.41
C ARG A 125 12.09 16.69 -6.10
N MET A 126 11.69 15.99 -5.04
CA MET A 126 11.56 16.53 -3.69
C MET A 126 12.92 16.62 -2.96
N GLY A 127 14.00 16.13 -3.56
CA GLY A 127 15.35 16.12 -2.98
C GLY A 127 15.60 14.97 -2.00
N ALA A 128 14.72 13.98 -1.95
CA ALA A 128 14.88 12.78 -1.13
C ALA A 128 15.80 11.76 -1.81
N GLN A 129 16.70 11.16 -1.04
CA GLN A 129 17.62 10.13 -1.53
C GLN A 129 17.06 8.74 -1.21
N THR A 130 16.51 8.07 -2.21
CA THR A 130 15.97 6.72 -2.07
C THR A 130 17.04 5.62 -2.23
N GLY A 131 18.19 5.95 -2.78
CA GLY A 131 19.20 4.98 -3.20
C GLY A 131 18.84 4.23 -4.49
N VAL A 132 17.71 4.53 -5.11
CA VAL A 132 17.25 3.95 -6.38
C VAL A 132 17.51 4.94 -7.51
N ASP A 133 18.15 4.48 -8.59
CA ASP A 133 18.39 5.27 -9.78
C ASP A 133 17.08 5.47 -10.57
N VAL A 134 16.71 6.74 -10.78
CA VAL A 134 15.44 7.14 -11.42
C VAL A 134 15.28 6.57 -12.83
N TRP A 135 16.37 6.48 -13.61
CA TRP A 135 16.31 5.99 -14.98
C TRP A 135 16.27 4.48 -15.04
N LYS A 136 17.12 3.81 -14.24
CA LYS A 136 17.15 2.34 -14.19
C LYS A 136 15.84 1.73 -13.69
N ILE A 137 15.16 2.36 -12.76
CA ILE A 137 13.86 1.80 -12.28
C ILE A 137 12.77 1.92 -13.36
N GLN A 138 12.82 2.94 -14.22
CA GLN A 138 11.95 3.04 -15.39
C GLN A 138 12.26 1.93 -16.40
N ASP A 139 13.55 1.69 -16.70
CA ASP A 139 13.98 0.59 -17.59
C ASP A 139 13.53 -0.76 -17.02
N VAL A 140 13.65 -0.99 -15.71
CA VAL A 140 13.16 -2.21 -15.05
C VAL A 140 11.65 -2.36 -15.20
N ALA A 141 10.89 -1.27 -15.03
CA ALA A 141 9.44 -1.30 -15.17
C ALA A 141 9.03 -1.68 -16.61
N GLU A 142 9.59 -0.99 -17.61
CA GLU A 142 9.19 -1.15 -19.01
C GLU A 142 9.79 -2.41 -19.66
N ASP A 143 11.05 -2.71 -19.41
CA ASP A 143 11.77 -3.77 -20.15
C ASP A 143 11.65 -5.14 -19.48
N LEU A 144 11.43 -5.19 -18.15
CA LEU A 144 11.38 -6.45 -17.41
C LEU A 144 9.98 -6.76 -16.89
N VAL A 145 9.30 -5.80 -16.24
CA VAL A 145 8.05 -6.09 -15.55
C VAL A 145 6.84 -6.05 -16.48
N VAL A 146 6.72 -5.02 -17.33
CA VAL A 146 5.61 -4.91 -18.29
C VAL A 146 5.49 -6.14 -19.20
N PRO A 147 6.57 -6.70 -19.76
CA PRO A 147 6.49 -7.92 -20.59
C PRO A 147 6.03 -9.18 -19.83
N MET A 148 6.12 -9.19 -18.50
CA MET A 148 5.67 -10.31 -17.67
C MET A 148 4.16 -10.26 -17.34
N MET A 149 3.49 -9.14 -17.67
CA MET A 149 2.08 -8.95 -17.34
C MET A 149 1.17 -9.62 -18.38
N ASP A 150 0.15 -10.33 -17.93
CA ASP A 150 -0.91 -10.86 -18.81
C ASP A 150 -1.80 -9.77 -19.42
N PHE A 151 -1.89 -8.62 -18.73
CA PHE A 151 -2.64 -7.44 -19.16
C PHE A 151 -2.07 -6.17 -18.51
N PRO A 152 -2.20 -5.00 -19.15
CA PRO A 152 -1.69 -3.76 -18.60
C PRO A 152 -2.41 -3.35 -17.32
N ILE A 153 -1.65 -2.93 -16.32
CA ILE A 153 -2.21 -2.30 -15.11
C ILE A 153 -2.74 -0.92 -15.49
N ARG A 154 -4.01 -0.67 -15.18
CA ARG A 154 -4.64 0.62 -15.41
C ARG A 154 -5.84 0.84 -14.49
N ILE A 155 -6.18 2.10 -14.25
CA ILE A 155 -7.42 2.48 -13.56
C ILE A 155 -8.55 2.43 -14.60
N ASP A 156 -9.20 1.29 -14.69
CA ASP A 156 -10.44 1.15 -15.48
C ASP A 156 -11.67 1.44 -14.58
N ARG A 157 -12.86 1.37 -15.20
CA ARG A 157 -14.13 1.62 -14.49
C ARG A 157 -14.28 0.73 -13.25
N ASP A 158 -13.92 -0.53 -13.35
CA ASP A 158 -14.15 -1.50 -12.30
C ASP A 158 -13.15 -1.30 -11.15
N ALA A 159 -11.88 -1.04 -11.45
CA ALA A 159 -10.87 -0.72 -10.45
C ALA A 159 -11.21 0.58 -9.71
N LEU A 160 -11.64 1.62 -10.46
CA LEU A 160 -12.08 2.88 -9.86
C LEU A 160 -13.32 2.69 -8.98
N THR A 161 -14.29 1.89 -9.41
CA THR A 161 -15.49 1.59 -8.60
C THR A 161 -15.12 0.91 -7.28
N LEU A 162 -14.21 -0.08 -7.32
CA LEU A 162 -13.73 -0.74 -6.11
C LEU A 162 -13.01 0.22 -5.16
N GLY A 163 -12.09 1.05 -5.69
CA GLY A 163 -11.40 2.07 -4.91
C GLY A 163 -12.38 3.06 -4.26
N TYR A 164 -13.32 3.59 -5.03
CA TYR A 164 -14.34 4.51 -4.55
C TYR A 164 -15.26 3.91 -3.48
N ALA A 165 -15.61 2.62 -3.62
CA ALA A 165 -16.44 1.90 -2.65
C ALA A 165 -15.66 1.36 -1.44
N GLY A 166 -14.34 1.50 -1.40
CA GLY A 166 -13.50 0.96 -0.33
C GLY A 166 -13.45 -0.57 -0.29
N VAL A 167 -13.62 -1.22 -1.44
CA VAL A 167 -13.60 -2.69 -1.55
C VAL A 167 -12.18 -3.18 -1.82
N TYR A 168 -11.79 -4.25 -1.13
CA TYR A 168 -10.46 -4.84 -1.27
C TYR A 168 -10.15 -5.23 -2.72
N GLY A 169 -9.06 -4.70 -3.27
CA GLY A 169 -8.69 -4.81 -4.68
C GLY A 169 -8.59 -6.24 -5.23
N SER A 170 -8.31 -7.23 -4.38
CA SER A 170 -8.26 -8.65 -4.79
C SER A 170 -9.61 -9.19 -5.26
N PHE A 171 -10.72 -8.56 -4.94
CA PHE A 171 -12.04 -8.97 -5.41
C PHE A 171 -12.34 -8.56 -6.86
N LEU A 172 -11.54 -7.69 -7.48
CA LEU A 172 -11.79 -7.18 -8.84
C LEU A 172 -12.00 -8.30 -9.88
N LEU A 173 -11.13 -9.29 -9.89
CA LEU A 173 -11.24 -10.40 -10.85
C LEU A 173 -12.50 -11.24 -10.63
N PHE A 174 -12.90 -11.41 -9.38
CA PHE A 174 -14.14 -12.13 -9.05
C PHE A 174 -15.37 -11.33 -9.45
N ALA A 175 -15.39 -10.01 -9.20
CA ALA A 175 -16.47 -9.12 -9.63
C ALA A 175 -16.61 -9.10 -11.16
N LYS A 176 -15.49 -8.96 -11.91
CA LYS A 176 -15.50 -9.01 -13.38
C LYS A 176 -16.03 -10.36 -13.91
N ARG A 177 -15.60 -11.48 -13.34
CA ARG A 177 -16.08 -12.83 -13.73
C ARG A 177 -17.58 -13.01 -13.43
N ALA A 178 -18.03 -12.56 -12.26
CA ALA A 178 -19.45 -12.61 -11.91
C ALA A 178 -20.28 -11.70 -12.81
N GLY A 179 -19.83 -10.48 -13.08
CA GLY A 179 -20.48 -9.55 -14.00
C GLY A 179 -20.64 -10.13 -15.41
N ALA A 180 -19.58 -10.72 -15.95
CA ALA A 180 -19.62 -11.38 -17.25
C ALA A 180 -20.59 -12.59 -17.28
N LYS A 181 -20.64 -13.38 -16.18
CA LYS A 181 -21.49 -14.56 -16.08
C LYS A 181 -22.98 -14.23 -15.92
N TYR A 182 -23.30 -13.21 -15.14
CA TYR A 182 -24.68 -12.90 -14.75
C TYR A 182 -25.24 -11.65 -15.43
N GLY A 183 -24.46 -10.94 -16.25
CA GLY A 183 -24.91 -9.73 -16.94
C GLY A 183 -25.10 -8.54 -15.98
N ILE A 184 -24.48 -8.56 -14.80
CA ILE A 184 -24.60 -7.51 -13.78
C ILE A 184 -23.31 -6.68 -13.80
N PRO A 185 -23.37 -5.35 -13.99
CA PRO A 185 -22.18 -4.49 -13.90
C PRO A 185 -21.51 -4.60 -12.51
N SER A 186 -20.18 -4.56 -12.48
CA SER A 186 -19.40 -4.67 -11.23
C SER A 186 -19.64 -3.51 -10.23
N ARG A 187 -20.30 -2.45 -10.67
CA ARG A 187 -20.69 -1.30 -9.83
C ARG A 187 -22.04 -1.45 -9.12
N ASP A 188 -22.82 -2.45 -9.45
CA ASP A 188 -24.16 -2.75 -8.89
C ASP A 188 -24.06 -3.80 -7.80
#